data_b3f8788f629b2f47d0625247c53d38ae
#
_entry.id   b3f8788f629b2f47d0625247c53d38ae
#
_cell.length_a   1.000
_cell.length_b   1.000
_cell.length_c   1.000
_cell.angle_alpha   90.00
_cell.angle_beta   90.00
_cell.angle_gamma   90.00
#
_symmetry.space_group_name_H-M   'P 1'
#
loop_
_entity.id
_entity.type
_entity.pdbx_description
1 polymer ?
#
loop_
_entity_poly.entity_id
_entity_poly.type
_entity_poly.pdbx_seq_one_letter_code
_entity_poly.pdbx_strand_id
1 'polypeptide(L)'
;MARKVLVVDDEPLVLDVIAQMLEELGCEVVMTTDPRLALDLLAGDERLEILITDINMPEMSGYELAEKARRARKNLGVIVLSGRETEPHGFPMIRKPFLQEDLARTMEHTTGRC
;
A
#
# COMPACT_ATOMS: atom_id res chain seq x y z
N MET A 1 -9.08 17.39 0.72
CA MET A 1 -8.17 16.98 -0.36
C MET A 1 -8.00 15.48 -0.36
N ALA A 2 -7.99 14.89 -1.54
CA ALA A 2 -7.85 13.45 -1.67
C ALA A 2 -6.43 13.01 -1.33
N ARG A 3 -6.32 11.90 -0.60
CA ARG A 3 -5.02 11.28 -0.37
C ARG A 3 -4.60 10.54 -1.62
N LYS A 4 -3.31 10.56 -1.92
CA LYS A 4 -2.78 9.83 -3.05
C LYS A 4 -2.09 8.57 -2.55
N VAL A 5 -2.55 7.43 -3.05
CA VAL A 5 -2.15 6.11 -2.57
C VAL A 5 -1.55 5.31 -3.72
N LEU A 6 -0.42 4.67 -3.46
CA LEU A 6 0.19 3.74 -4.40
C LEU A 6 -0.12 2.32 -3.95
N VAL A 7 -0.69 1.52 -4.82
CA VAL A 7 -1.02 0.12 -4.54
C VAL A 7 -0.18 -0.79 -5.41
N VAL A 8 0.44 -1.79 -4.79
CA VAL A 8 1.29 -2.77 -5.47
C VAL A 8 0.81 -4.17 -5.16
N ASP A 9 0.53 -4.94 -6.20
CA ASP A 9 0.12 -6.34 -6.08
C ASP A 9 0.41 -7.00 -7.42
N ASP A 10 0.93 -8.22 -7.41
CA ASP A 10 1.26 -8.93 -8.65
C ASP A 10 0.02 -9.45 -9.39
N GLU A 11 -1.15 -9.39 -8.78
CA GLU A 11 -2.39 -9.81 -9.40
C GLU A 11 -3.22 -8.60 -9.85
N PRO A 12 -3.39 -8.38 -11.16
CA PRO A 12 -4.13 -7.21 -11.65
C PRO A 12 -5.57 -7.11 -11.16
N LEU A 13 -6.24 -8.25 -10.99
CA LEU A 13 -7.62 -8.25 -10.52
C LEU A 13 -7.73 -7.77 -9.08
N VAL A 14 -6.75 -8.11 -8.25
CA VAL A 14 -6.70 -7.65 -6.86
C VAL A 14 -6.47 -6.14 -6.83
N LEU A 15 -5.57 -5.64 -7.68
CA LEU A 15 -5.33 -4.22 -7.81
C LEU A 15 -6.61 -3.45 -8.13
N ASP A 16 -7.40 -3.96 -9.08
CA ASP A 16 -8.63 -3.29 -9.47
C ASP A 16 -9.62 -3.21 -8.31
N VAL A 17 -9.74 -4.27 -7.53
CA VAL A 17 -10.65 -4.28 -6.38
C VAL A 17 -10.19 -3.29 -5.32
N ILE A 18 -8.91 -3.28 -5.00
CA ILE A 18 -8.37 -2.37 -3.99
C ILE A 18 -8.50 -0.93 -4.46
N ALA A 19 -8.16 -0.66 -5.72
CA ALA A 19 -8.28 0.68 -6.28
C ALA A 19 -9.72 1.19 -6.20
N GLN A 20 -10.69 0.35 -6.53
CA GLN A 20 -12.08 0.73 -6.45
C GLN A 20 -12.50 1.09 -5.03
N MET A 21 -12.09 0.28 -4.06
CA MET A 21 -12.38 0.56 -2.65
C MET A 21 -11.81 1.90 -2.21
N LEU A 22 -10.57 2.19 -2.61
CA LEU A 22 -9.89 3.42 -2.24
C LEU A 22 -10.52 4.63 -2.91
N GLU A 23 -10.90 4.50 -4.18
CA GLU A 23 -11.57 5.58 -4.90
C GLU A 23 -12.90 5.92 -4.26
N GLU A 24 -13.63 4.92 -3.80
CA GLU A 24 -14.88 5.15 -3.10
C GLU A 24 -14.68 5.86 -1.77
N LEU A 25 -13.50 5.70 -1.18
CA LEU A 25 -13.13 6.42 0.04
C LEU A 25 -12.58 7.82 -0.24
N GLY A 26 -12.55 8.24 -1.50
CA GLY A 26 -12.10 9.56 -1.89
C GLY A 26 -10.60 9.68 -2.15
N CYS A 27 -9.92 8.56 -2.34
CA CYS A 27 -8.48 8.56 -2.61
C CYS A 27 -8.20 8.66 -4.09
N GLU A 28 -7.05 9.26 -4.42
CA GLU A 28 -6.48 9.18 -5.76
C GLU A 28 -5.54 7.98 -5.76
N VAL A 29 -5.70 7.06 -6.70
CA VAL A 29 -5.00 5.78 -6.69
C VAL A 29 -4.05 5.65 -7.88
N VAL A 30 -2.81 5.29 -7.59
CA VAL A 30 -1.84 4.84 -8.59
C VAL A 30 -1.56 3.38 -8.29
N MET A 31 -1.52 2.53 -9.30
CA MET A 31 -1.30 1.10 -9.07
C MET A 31 -0.31 0.53 -10.07
N THR A 32 0.43 -0.48 -9.62
CA THR A 32 1.37 -1.21 -10.45
C THR A 32 1.51 -2.64 -9.98
N THR A 33 1.83 -3.55 -10.90
CA THR A 33 2.17 -4.92 -10.55
C THR A 33 3.67 -5.10 -10.32
N ASP A 34 4.47 -4.06 -10.59
CA ASP A 34 5.92 -4.14 -10.53
C ASP A 34 6.46 -3.36 -9.33
N PRO A 35 7.06 -4.03 -8.33
CA PRO A 35 7.59 -3.34 -7.16
C PRO A 35 8.75 -2.39 -7.48
N ARG A 36 9.50 -2.65 -8.54
CA ARG A 36 10.58 -1.74 -8.94
C ARG A 36 10.02 -0.43 -9.46
N LEU A 37 8.97 -0.52 -10.27
CA LEU A 37 8.29 0.66 -10.77
C LEU A 37 7.68 1.44 -9.61
N ALA A 38 7.20 0.73 -8.59
CA ALA A 38 6.65 1.39 -7.40
C ALA A 38 7.69 2.30 -6.74
N LEU A 39 8.94 1.83 -6.63
CA LEU A 39 10.01 2.64 -6.05
C LEU A 39 10.30 3.87 -6.91
N ASP A 40 10.29 3.72 -8.23
CA ASP A 40 10.48 4.84 -9.13
C ASP A 40 9.36 5.87 -9.00
N LEU A 41 8.12 5.39 -8.88
CA LEU A 41 6.96 6.27 -8.70
C LEU A 41 7.05 7.05 -7.40
N LEU A 42 7.48 6.40 -6.33
CA LEU A 42 7.65 7.06 -5.04
C LEU A 42 8.75 8.11 -5.07
N ALA A 43 9.82 7.84 -5.81
CA ALA A 43 10.91 8.80 -5.95
C ALA A 43 10.49 10.01 -6.79
N GLY A 44 9.59 9.83 -7.74
CA GLY A 44 9.18 10.88 -8.67
C GLY A 44 7.92 11.64 -8.28
N ASP A 45 7.17 11.18 -7.28
CA ASP A 45 5.91 11.83 -6.91
C ASP A 45 5.81 12.03 -5.40
N GLU A 46 6.09 13.24 -4.97
CA GLU A 46 6.06 13.61 -3.55
C GLU A 46 4.66 13.62 -2.96
N ARG A 47 3.64 13.63 -3.79
CA ARG A 47 2.25 13.65 -3.31
C ARG A 47 1.77 12.27 -2.86
N LEU A 48 2.48 11.21 -3.21
CA LEU A 48 2.14 9.88 -2.73
C LEU A 48 2.36 9.84 -1.22
N GLU A 49 1.31 9.55 -0.48
CA GLU A 49 1.33 9.58 0.98
C GLU A 49 1.33 8.21 1.62
N ILE A 50 0.79 7.21 0.91
CA ILE A 50 0.62 5.87 1.44
C ILE A 50 1.02 4.86 0.37
N LEU A 51 1.75 3.83 0.80
CA LEU A 51 2.03 2.65 -0.02
C LEU A 51 1.25 1.48 0.57
N ILE A 52 0.45 0.81 -0.25
CA ILE A 52 -0.22 -0.43 0.12
C ILE A 52 0.34 -1.52 -0.76
N THR A 53 0.95 -2.53 -0.17
CA THR A 53 1.59 -3.60 -0.94
C THR A 53 1.24 -4.98 -0.42
N ASP A 54 1.04 -5.91 -1.34
CA ASP A 54 0.96 -7.32 -1.02
C ASP A 54 2.34 -7.79 -0.56
N ILE A 55 2.39 -8.78 0.32
CA ILE A 55 3.65 -9.33 0.82
C ILE A 55 4.25 -10.29 -0.19
N ASN A 56 3.42 -11.15 -0.77
CA ASN A 56 3.90 -12.24 -1.63
C ASN A 56 3.94 -11.81 -3.08
N MET A 57 5.12 -11.40 -3.53
CA MET A 57 5.36 -11.02 -4.93
C MET A 57 6.61 -11.72 -5.44
N PRO A 58 6.64 -12.12 -6.72
CA PRO A 58 7.74 -12.96 -7.22
C PRO A 58 9.11 -12.32 -7.20
N GLU A 59 9.21 -11.03 -7.49
CA GLU A 59 10.52 -10.38 -7.65
C GLU A 59 11.06 -9.76 -6.37
N MET A 60 10.17 -9.28 -5.52
CA MET A 60 10.54 -8.58 -4.31
C MET A 60 9.38 -8.73 -3.33
N SER A 61 9.66 -9.11 -2.08
CA SER A 61 8.59 -9.23 -1.11
C SER A 61 8.05 -7.84 -0.75
N GLY A 62 6.80 -7.79 -0.28
CA GLY A 62 6.22 -6.54 0.16
C GLY A 62 6.95 -5.92 1.33
N TYR A 63 7.54 -6.73 2.18
CA TYR A 63 8.36 -6.22 3.29
C TYR A 63 9.62 -5.52 2.79
N GLU A 64 10.27 -6.13 1.82
CA GLU A 64 11.46 -5.53 1.22
C GLU A 64 11.12 -4.22 0.54
N LEU A 65 10.02 -4.19 -0.21
CA LEU A 65 9.53 -2.99 -0.84
C LEU A 65 9.21 -1.91 0.20
N ALA A 66 8.52 -2.29 1.27
CA ALA A 66 8.13 -1.37 2.34
C ALA A 66 9.36 -0.75 3.01
N GLU A 67 10.37 -1.55 3.28
CA GLU A 67 11.60 -1.06 3.90
C GLU A 67 12.34 -0.09 3.00
N LYS A 68 12.47 -0.43 1.72
CA LYS A 68 13.13 0.45 0.75
C LYS A 68 12.38 1.76 0.58
N ALA A 69 11.05 1.68 0.51
CA ALA A 69 10.21 2.86 0.36
C ALA A 69 10.35 3.78 1.57
N ARG A 70 10.33 3.22 2.77
CA ARG A 70 10.43 4.00 4.00
C ARG A 70 11.81 4.64 4.15
N ARG A 71 12.87 3.98 3.68
CA ARG A 71 14.20 4.59 3.67
C ARG A 71 14.26 5.82 2.77
N ALA A 72 13.60 5.74 1.63
CA ALA A 72 13.56 6.86 0.68
C ALA A 72 12.64 7.98 1.16
N ARG A 73 11.57 7.63 1.86
CA ARG A 73 10.56 8.59 2.30
C ARG A 73 10.11 8.28 3.72
N LYS A 74 10.73 8.96 4.67
CA LYS A 74 10.53 8.69 6.10
C LYS A 74 9.10 8.88 6.59
N ASN A 75 8.36 9.78 5.98
CA ASN A 75 7.00 10.07 6.41
C ASN A 75 5.94 9.31 5.63
N LEU A 76 6.36 8.38 4.77
CA LEU A 76 5.43 7.60 3.98
C LEU A 76 4.66 6.63 4.89
N GLY A 77 3.35 6.61 4.75
CA GLY A 77 2.53 5.60 5.38
C GLY A 77 2.68 4.29 4.61
N VAL A 78 2.84 3.18 5.30
CA VAL A 78 2.98 1.87 4.66
C VAL A 78 2.00 0.90 5.26
N ILE A 79 1.26 0.19 4.41
CA ILE A 79 0.34 -0.87 4.83
C ILE A 79 0.69 -2.11 4.01
N VAL A 80 0.85 -3.24 4.67
CA VAL A 80 1.09 -4.51 4.00
C VAL A 80 -0.16 -5.39 4.04
N LEU A 81 -0.41 -6.10 2.95
CA LEU A 81 -1.55 -6.99 2.83
C LEU A 81 -1.07 -8.43 2.92
N SER A 82 -1.66 -9.20 3.80
CA SER A 82 -1.22 -10.58 4.05
C SER A 82 -2.34 -11.57 3.90
N GLY A 83 -2.09 -12.69 3.23
CA GLY A 83 -3.02 -13.81 3.18
C GLY A 83 -2.73 -14.85 4.24
N ARG A 84 -1.48 -15.01 4.63
CA ARG A 84 -1.06 -16.10 5.52
C ARG A 84 -0.13 -15.66 6.63
N GLU A 85 0.72 -14.70 6.37
CA GLU A 85 1.76 -14.33 7.31
C GLU A 85 1.18 -13.69 8.55
N THR A 86 1.77 -14.00 9.68
CA THR A 86 1.33 -13.49 10.97
C THR A 86 2.43 -12.79 11.72
N GLU A 87 3.66 -12.82 11.20
CA GLU A 87 4.78 -12.20 11.88
C GLU A 87 4.75 -10.69 11.73
N PRO A 88 4.86 -9.94 12.83
CA PRO A 88 4.91 -8.49 12.74
C PRO A 88 6.26 -8.03 12.19
N HIS A 89 6.22 -7.05 11.30
CA HIS A 89 7.41 -6.48 10.69
C HIS A 89 7.50 -4.97 10.88
N GLY A 90 6.77 -4.45 11.84
CA GLY A 90 6.80 -3.02 12.15
C GLY A 90 5.93 -2.16 11.25
N PHE A 91 5.21 -2.76 10.32
CA PHE A 91 4.27 -2.03 9.46
C PHE A 91 2.84 -2.44 9.77
N PRO A 92 1.88 -1.51 9.67
CA PRO A 92 0.47 -1.89 9.75
C PRO A 92 0.14 -2.95 8.71
N MET A 93 -0.61 -3.96 9.11
CA MET A 93 -0.94 -5.09 8.24
C MET A 93 -2.44 -5.30 8.20
N ILE A 94 -2.97 -5.58 7.01
CA ILE A 94 -4.35 -5.97 6.83
C ILE A 94 -4.37 -7.39 6.30
N ARG A 95 -5.17 -8.24 6.93
CA ARG A 95 -5.28 -9.64 6.54
C ARG A 95 -6.35 -9.80 5.45
N LYS A 96 -6.02 -10.53 4.40
CA LYS A 96 -6.97 -10.87 3.35
C LYS A 96 -7.84 -12.05 3.78
N PRO A 97 -9.11 -12.11 3.44
CA PRO A 97 -9.87 -11.05 2.77
C PRO A 97 -10.24 -9.93 3.75
N PHE A 98 -10.41 -8.73 3.24
CA PHE A 98 -10.71 -7.58 4.08
C PHE A 98 -11.86 -6.76 3.50
N LEU A 99 -12.43 -5.91 4.34
CA LEU A 99 -13.51 -5.01 3.96
C LEU A 99 -12.96 -3.61 3.72
N GLN A 100 -13.75 -2.80 3.01
CA GLN A 100 -13.39 -1.41 2.76
C GLN A 100 -13.14 -0.64 4.06
N GLU A 101 -13.93 -0.90 5.09
CA GLU A 101 -13.74 -0.24 6.39
C GLU A 101 -12.42 -0.62 7.06
N ASP A 102 -11.89 -1.81 6.79
CA ASP A 102 -10.57 -2.19 7.31
C ASP A 102 -9.49 -1.32 6.68
N LEU A 103 -9.60 -1.06 5.38
CA LEU A 103 -8.69 -0.15 4.68
C LEU A 103 -8.77 1.25 5.25
N ALA A 104 -9.98 1.78 5.40
CA ALA A 104 -10.19 3.13 5.89
C ALA A 104 -9.58 3.31 7.29
N ARG A 105 -9.86 2.37 8.19
CA ARG A 105 -9.37 2.41 9.56
C ARG A 105 -7.85 2.35 9.61
N THR A 106 -7.26 1.46 8.83
CA THR A 106 -5.81 1.29 8.83
C THR A 106 -5.11 2.52 8.24
N MET A 107 -5.69 3.14 7.22
CA MET A 107 -5.13 4.36 6.65
C MET A 107 -5.13 5.51 7.65
N GLU A 108 -6.20 5.66 8.43
CA GLU A 108 -6.27 6.68 9.46
C GLU A 108 -5.15 6.53 10.48
N HIS A 109 -4.93 5.30 10.94
CA HIS A 109 -3.88 5.02 11.93
C HIS A 109 -2.48 5.21 11.34
N THR A 110 -2.33 4.94 10.05
CA THR A 110 -1.03 4.98 9.40
C THR A 110 -0.54 6.41 9.17
N THR A 111 -1.44 7.32 8.83
CA THR A 111 -1.07 8.71 8.54
C THR A 111 -1.39 9.67 9.68
N GLY A 112 -2.14 9.22 10.67
CA GLY A 112 -2.61 10.09 11.74
C GLY A 112 -3.64 11.11 11.27
N ARG A 113 -4.28 10.89 10.12
CA ARG A 113 -5.30 11.76 9.54
C ARG A 113 -6.50 10.94 9.08
N CYS A 114 -7.64 11.53 9.14
CA CYS A 114 -8.87 10.94 8.64
C CYS A 114 -9.08 11.28 7.20
#